data_01ec1f4e2693ccca395030e1f750ec31
#
_entry.id   01ec1f4e2693ccca395030e1f750ec31
#
_cell.length_a   1.000
_cell.length_b   1.000
_cell.length_c   1.000
_cell.angle_alpha   90.00
_cell.angle_beta   90.00
_cell.angle_gamma   90.00
#
_symmetry.space_group_name_H-M   'P 1'
#
loop_
_entity.id
_entity.type
_entity.pdbx_description
1 polymer ?
#
loop_
_entity_poly.entity_id
_entity_poly.type
_entity_poly.pdbx_seq_one_letter_code
_entity_poly.pdbx_strand_id
1 'polypeptide(L)'
;MKYDSWSIAVGIPAYNEHATLGPVISKTIANVNHVIVGNDGSTDRTAQIAIENGAVLVEHDKNEGYGSILKTIFKKAIHLDVDILITMDGDGQHNPEDLPDLIKPILNGEADIVIGSRFQNQDSVKNIPFLRRLAIQMITWIINNTTDYNLTDSQSGYRAYNRRALSSLDLLEKKMGASLEILFQADISNLKIVETPTIIRYSENHESYNFILQGHELLSSVIKYIPERSEERRVGKECR
;
A
#
# COMPACT_ATOMS: atom_id res chain seq x y z
N MET A 1 19.36 9.85 -4.84
CA MET A 1 19.25 10.96 -3.89
C MET A 1 19.04 10.32 -2.54
N LYS A 2 20.06 10.28 -1.69
CA LYS A 2 19.92 9.76 -0.32
C LYS A 2 19.40 10.92 0.52
N TYR A 3 18.31 10.69 1.19
CA TYR A 3 17.71 11.65 2.15
C TYR A 3 18.50 11.53 3.45
N ASP A 4 19.66 12.21 3.54
CA ASP A 4 20.74 12.00 4.54
C ASP A 4 20.28 12.08 6.01
N SER A 5 19.11 12.63 6.28
CA SER A 5 18.52 12.73 7.64
C SER A 5 17.32 11.80 7.89
N TRP A 6 16.90 11.02 6.89
CA TRP A 6 15.71 10.18 6.97
C TRP A 6 16.04 8.71 6.69
N SER A 7 15.58 7.80 7.55
CA SER A 7 15.61 6.36 7.31
C SER A 7 14.37 5.93 6.54
N ILE A 8 14.57 5.52 5.27
CA ILE A 8 13.48 5.17 4.36
C ILE A 8 13.58 3.70 3.99
N ALA A 9 12.44 2.99 4.08
CA ALA A 9 12.31 1.62 3.61
C ALA A 9 11.23 1.52 2.52
N VAL A 10 11.44 0.59 1.59
CA VAL A 10 10.40 0.13 0.67
C VAL A 10 10.02 -1.30 1.05
N GLY A 11 8.73 -1.52 1.31
CA GLY A 11 8.14 -2.82 1.59
C GLY A 11 7.46 -3.39 0.34
N ILE A 12 7.85 -4.59 -0.06
CA ILE A 12 7.36 -5.26 -1.26
C ILE A 12 6.70 -6.57 -0.84
N PRO A 13 5.35 -6.64 -0.76
CA PRO A 13 4.66 -7.91 -0.62
C PRO A 13 4.84 -8.73 -1.91
N ALA A 14 5.18 -10.00 -1.79
CA ALA A 14 5.47 -10.87 -2.92
C ALA A 14 4.92 -12.28 -2.72
N TYR A 15 4.29 -12.83 -3.76
CA TYR A 15 3.87 -14.22 -3.83
C TYR A 15 4.06 -14.75 -5.25
N ASN A 16 5.06 -15.63 -5.44
CA ASN A 16 5.45 -16.19 -6.73
C ASN A 16 5.83 -15.11 -7.79
N GLU A 17 6.68 -14.16 -7.38
CA GLU A 17 7.10 -13.01 -8.20
C GLU A 17 8.57 -13.14 -8.69
N HIS A 18 9.09 -14.37 -8.83
CA HIS A 18 10.50 -14.60 -9.19
C HIS A 18 10.94 -13.91 -10.48
N ALA A 19 10.04 -13.69 -11.43
CA ALA A 19 10.37 -13.13 -12.74
C ALA A 19 10.58 -11.60 -12.70
N THR A 20 9.89 -10.89 -11.79
CA THR A 20 9.81 -9.43 -11.76
C THR A 20 10.55 -8.80 -10.57
N LEU A 21 10.63 -9.52 -9.46
CA LEU A 21 11.10 -9.01 -8.19
C LEU A 21 12.56 -8.52 -8.22
N GLY A 22 13.47 -9.25 -8.85
CA GLY A 22 14.90 -8.90 -8.89
C GLY A 22 15.16 -7.51 -9.47
N PRO A 23 14.70 -7.21 -10.70
CA PRO A 23 14.79 -5.87 -11.28
C PRO A 23 14.14 -4.77 -10.43
N VAL A 24 13.01 -5.05 -9.75
CA VAL A 24 12.33 -4.09 -8.86
C VAL A 24 13.22 -3.75 -7.67
N ILE A 25 13.76 -4.76 -6.98
CA ILE A 25 14.68 -4.56 -5.85
C ILE A 25 15.91 -3.76 -6.28
N SER A 26 16.57 -4.17 -7.38
CA SER A 26 17.81 -3.55 -7.84
C SER A 26 17.65 -2.06 -8.17
N LYS A 27 16.51 -1.66 -8.74
CA LYS A 27 16.20 -0.25 -9.02
C LYS A 27 15.86 0.54 -7.75
N THR A 28 15.27 -0.12 -6.77
CA THR A 28 14.76 0.52 -5.55
C THR A 28 15.88 0.73 -4.52
N ILE A 29 16.74 -0.26 -4.33
CA ILE A 29 17.75 -0.29 -3.25
C ILE A 29 18.79 0.84 -3.37
N ALA A 30 19.01 1.36 -4.57
CA ALA A 30 19.92 2.49 -4.80
C ALA A 30 19.39 3.82 -4.19
N ASN A 31 18.09 3.92 -3.93
CA ASN A 31 17.42 5.15 -3.56
C ASN A 31 16.92 5.18 -2.10
N VAL A 32 16.98 4.06 -1.37
CA VAL A 32 16.46 3.93 0.00
C VAL A 32 17.45 3.23 0.92
N ASN A 33 17.21 3.27 2.23
CA ASN A 33 18.07 2.63 3.22
C ASN A 33 17.83 1.12 3.28
N HIS A 34 16.57 0.69 3.14
CA HIS A 34 16.17 -0.72 3.21
C HIS A 34 15.13 -1.06 2.15
N VAL A 35 15.25 -2.24 1.56
CA VAL A 35 14.17 -2.90 0.83
C VAL A 35 13.75 -4.11 1.64
N ILE A 36 12.49 -4.15 2.08
CA ILE A 36 11.91 -5.26 2.85
C ILE A 36 11.03 -6.04 1.90
N VAL A 37 11.38 -7.29 1.62
CA VAL A 37 10.52 -8.20 0.84
C VAL A 37 9.74 -9.07 1.79
N GLY A 38 8.42 -8.99 1.72
CA GLY A 38 7.50 -9.89 2.40
C GLY A 38 7.11 -11.05 1.50
N ASN A 39 7.72 -12.21 1.71
CA ASN A 39 7.41 -13.44 0.98
C ASN A 39 6.23 -14.17 1.64
N ASP A 40 5.07 -14.16 1.02
CA ASP A 40 3.86 -14.79 1.57
C ASP A 40 3.75 -16.27 1.18
N GLY A 41 4.77 -17.07 1.54
CA GLY A 41 4.79 -18.51 1.32
C GLY A 41 4.91 -18.88 -0.16
N SER A 42 5.77 -18.21 -0.94
CA SER A 42 6.01 -18.54 -2.33
C SER A 42 6.61 -19.94 -2.49
N THR A 43 6.24 -20.63 -3.57
CA THR A 43 6.74 -21.95 -3.92
C THR A 43 7.83 -21.93 -5.00
N ASP A 44 8.12 -20.73 -5.51
CA ASP A 44 9.14 -20.48 -6.54
C ASP A 44 10.43 -19.89 -5.92
N ARG A 45 11.27 -19.27 -6.75
CA ARG A 45 12.54 -18.67 -6.31
C ARG A 45 12.41 -17.25 -5.73
N THR A 46 11.20 -16.78 -5.40
CA THR A 46 10.97 -15.42 -4.91
C THR A 46 11.83 -15.07 -3.70
N ALA A 47 11.87 -15.92 -2.67
CA ALA A 47 12.69 -15.71 -1.47
C ALA A 47 14.19 -15.64 -1.78
N GLN A 48 14.67 -16.57 -2.62
CA GLN A 48 16.07 -16.60 -3.04
C GLN A 48 16.47 -15.31 -3.77
N ILE A 49 15.64 -14.86 -4.72
CA ILE A 49 15.87 -13.63 -5.47
C ILE A 49 15.91 -12.39 -4.57
N ALA A 50 15.03 -12.34 -3.55
CA ALA A 50 15.04 -11.24 -2.57
C ALA A 50 16.39 -11.14 -1.86
N ILE A 51 16.92 -12.26 -1.37
CA ILE A 51 18.22 -12.34 -0.68
C ILE A 51 19.37 -11.98 -1.63
N GLU A 52 19.39 -12.58 -2.82
CA GLU A 52 20.46 -12.36 -3.83
C GLU A 52 20.55 -10.89 -4.26
N ASN A 53 19.44 -10.13 -4.21
CA ASN A 53 19.42 -8.70 -4.53
C ASN A 53 19.57 -7.78 -3.31
N GLY A 54 19.90 -8.33 -2.13
CA GLY A 54 20.23 -7.55 -0.93
C GLY A 54 19.03 -7.01 -0.16
N ALA A 55 17.82 -7.55 -0.38
CA ALA A 55 16.65 -7.17 0.40
C ALA A 55 16.64 -7.85 1.79
N VAL A 56 16.00 -7.20 2.75
CA VAL A 56 15.65 -7.79 4.03
C VAL A 56 14.44 -8.67 3.83
N LEU A 57 14.59 -9.98 3.91
CA LEU A 57 13.50 -10.94 3.76
C LEU A 57 12.73 -11.09 5.07
N VAL A 58 11.40 -11.05 4.99
CA VAL A 58 10.46 -11.56 6.00
C VAL A 58 9.51 -12.51 5.29
N GLU A 59 9.17 -13.64 5.92
CA GLU A 59 8.41 -14.67 5.21
C GLU A 59 7.40 -15.39 6.09
N HIS A 60 6.38 -15.93 5.45
CA HIS A 60 5.39 -16.82 6.02
C HIS A 60 5.60 -18.25 5.50
N ASP A 61 5.29 -19.25 6.31
CA ASP A 61 5.40 -20.67 5.92
C ASP A 61 4.43 -21.05 4.79
N LYS A 62 3.34 -20.30 4.63
CA LYS A 62 2.30 -20.50 3.61
C LYS A 62 1.66 -19.17 3.25
N ASN A 63 0.94 -19.12 2.13
CA ASN A 63 0.17 -17.94 1.74
C ASN A 63 -0.93 -17.65 2.77
N GLU A 64 -0.81 -16.53 3.47
CA GLU A 64 -1.77 -16.02 4.45
C GLU A 64 -2.56 -14.81 3.93
N GLY A 65 -2.16 -14.26 2.79
CA GLY A 65 -2.79 -13.17 2.08
C GLY A 65 -2.10 -11.82 2.23
N TYR A 66 -2.41 -10.93 1.31
CA TYR A 66 -1.79 -9.62 1.16
C TYR A 66 -1.74 -8.80 2.45
N GLY A 67 -2.84 -8.72 3.20
CA GLY A 67 -2.88 -7.95 4.45
C GLY A 67 -2.01 -8.56 5.54
N SER A 68 -1.90 -9.90 5.62
CA SER A 68 -1.03 -10.57 6.59
C SER A 68 0.43 -10.25 6.33
N ILE A 69 0.89 -10.35 5.09
CA ILE A 69 2.29 -10.05 4.76
C ILE A 69 2.58 -8.55 4.85
N LEU A 70 1.62 -7.70 4.53
CA LEU A 70 1.75 -6.25 4.72
C LEU A 70 1.95 -5.89 6.21
N LYS A 71 1.18 -6.52 7.11
CA LYS A 71 1.37 -6.39 8.57
C LYS A 71 2.77 -6.80 9.00
N THR A 72 3.30 -7.89 8.44
CA THR A 72 4.66 -8.37 8.75
C THR A 72 5.72 -7.37 8.26
N ILE A 73 5.52 -6.78 7.08
CA ILE A 73 6.37 -5.70 6.55
C ILE A 73 6.33 -4.47 7.47
N PHE A 74 5.14 -4.03 7.93
CA PHE A 74 4.99 -2.89 8.84
C PHE A 74 5.76 -3.13 10.15
N LYS A 75 5.59 -4.30 10.77
CA LYS A 75 6.33 -4.67 11.98
C LYS A 75 7.84 -4.65 11.77
N LYS A 76 8.31 -5.13 10.60
CA LYS A 76 9.74 -5.11 10.28
C LYS A 76 10.26 -3.69 10.08
N ALA A 77 9.49 -2.82 9.43
CA ALA A 77 9.83 -1.41 9.27
C ALA A 77 9.94 -0.68 10.61
N ILE A 78 8.99 -0.92 11.52
CA ILE A 78 9.02 -0.38 12.89
C ILE A 78 10.25 -0.91 13.64
N HIS A 79 10.57 -2.20 13.53
CA HIS A 79 11.75 -2.80 14.17
C HIS A 79 13.08 -2.23 13.63
N LEU A 80 13.14 -1.85 12.36
CA LEU A 80 14.28 -1.19 11.73
C LEU A 80 14.35 0.32 12.03
N ASP A 81 13.39 0.83 12.81
CA ASP A 81 13.28 2.23 13.21
C ASP A 81 13.28 3.22 12.01
N VAL A 82 12.57 2.85 10.93
CA VAL A 82 12.47 3.70 9.75
C VAL A 82 11.55 4.90 9.99
N ASP A 83 11.88 6.03 9.38
CA ASP A 83 11.05 7.25 9.43
C ASP A 83 9.90 7.18 8.42
N ILE A 84 10.16 6.56 7.26
CA ILE A 84 9.16 6.43 6.19
C ILE A 84 9.20 5.01 5.64
N LEU A 85 8.03 4.34 5.61
CA LEU A 85 7.82 3.11 4.87
C LEU A 85 7.03 3.42 3.60
N ILE A 86 7.50 2.90 2.47
CA ILE A 86 6.76 2.92 1.22
C ILE A 86 6.35 1.49 0.89
N THR A 87 5.07 1.26 0.56
CA THR A 87 4.62 -0.02 0.02
C THR A 87 4.59 0.05 -1.50
N MET A 88 5.03 -1.01 -2.16
CA MET A 88 5.10 -1.11 -3.62
C MET A 88 4.95 -2.57 -4.03
N ASP A 89 4.20 -2.84 -5.11
CA ASP A 89 4.00 -4.19 -5.60
C ASP A 89 5.28 -4.75 -6.28
N GLY A 90 5.51 -6.07 -6.17
CA GLY A 90 6.68 -6.76 -6.72
C GLY A 90 6.60 -7.06 -8.22
N ASP A 91 5.47 -6.75 -8.86
CA ASP A 91 5.16 -7.06 -10.26
C ASP A 91 5.80 -6.12 -11.29
N GLY A 92 6.49 -5.08 -10.83
CA GLY A 92 7.18 -4.10 -11.67
C GLY A 92 6.28 -3.05 -12.33
N GLN A 93 5.00 -2.98 -11.96
CA GLN A 93 4.09 -1.97 -12.51
C GLN A 93 4.38 -0.56 -11.96
N HIS A 94 4.91 -0.45 -10.76
CA HIS A 94 5.32 0.82 -10.14
C HIS A 94 6.74 1.22 -10.54
N ASN A 95 6.94 2.52 -10.80
CA ASN A 95 8.26 3.04 -11.14
C ASN A 95 8.96 3.56 -9.87
N PRO A 96 10.13 3.00 -9.47
CA PRO A 96 10.91 3.52 -8.35
C PRO A 96 11.39 4.97 -8.52
N GLU A 97 11.36 5.52 -9.73
CA GLU A 97 11.69 6.93 -9.98
C GLU A 97 10.62 7.90 -9.43
N ASP A 98 9.40 7.41 -9.16
CA ASP A 98 8.32 8.21 -8.56
C ASP A 98 8.43 8.31 -7.02
N LEU A 99 9.36 7.57 -6.39
CA LEU A 99 9.57 7.59 -4.93
C LEU A 99 9.77 9.01 -4.35
N PRO A 100 10.57 9.91 -4.98
CA PRO A 100 10.74 11.27 -4.48
C PRO A 100 9.44 12.05 -4.35
N ASP A 101 8.56 11.93 -5.34
CA ASP A 101 7.27 12.64 -5.34
C ASP A 101 6.30 12.06 -4.31
N LEU A 102 6.37 10.75 -4.08
CA LEU A 102 5.53 10.07 -3.09
C LEU A 102 5.90 10.44 -1.65
N ILE A 103 7.17 10.63 -1.34
CA ILE A 103 7.61 10.95 0.03
C ILE A 103 7.65 12.45 0.34
N LYS A 104 7.68 13.30 -0.69
CA LYS A 104 7.80 14.75 -0.53
C LYS A 104 6.75 15.37 0.42
N PRO A 105 5.45 15.03 0.36
CA PRO A 105 4.48 15.58 1.30
C PRO A 105 4.76 15.18 2.76
N ILE A 106 5.32 13.99 3.01
CA ILE A 106 5.72 13.57 4.36
C ILE A 106 6.92 14.39 4.83
N LEU A 107 7.93 14.56 3.98
CA LEU A 107 9.13 15.35 4.31
C LEU A 107 8.80 16.81 4.65
N ASN A 108 7.76 17.37 4.01
CA ASN A 108 7.26 18.71 4.26
C ASN A 108 6.34 18.80 5.50
N GLY A 109 5.97 17.68 6.14
CA GLY A 109 5.02 17.66 7.25
C GLY A 109 3.55 17.89 6.83
N GLU A 110 3.25 17.75 5.54
CA GLU A 110 1.94 17.96 4.96
C GLU A 110 1.02 16.75 5.09
N ALA A 111 1.61 15.52 5.17
CA ALA A 111 0.88 14.26 5.22
C ALA A 111 1.49 13.25 6.19
N ASP A 112 0.64 12.37 6.73
CA ASP A 112 1.03 11.16 7.46
C ASP A 112 1.08 9.95 6.50
N ILE A 113 0.19 9.94 5.51
CA ILE A 113 0.10 8.92 4.47
C ILE A 113 0.02 9.62 3.11
N VAL A 114 0.79 9.13 2.14
CA VAL A 114 0.69 9.58 0.75
C VAL A 114 0.30 8.40 -0.12
N ILE A 115 -0.67 8.60 -1.01
CA ILE A 115 -1.14 7.59 -1.96
C ILE A 115 -0.75 8.01 -3.37
N GLY A 116 -0.03 7.14 -4.08
CA GLY A 116 0.22 7.30 -5.50
C GLY A 116 -1.05 7.02 -6.30
N SER A 117 -1.75 8.06 -6.73
CA SER A 117 -3.02 7.92 -7.44
C SER A 117 -2.83 7.76 -8.94
N ARG A 118 -3.42 6.70 -9.49
CA ARG A 118 -3.51 6.43 -10.93
C ARG A 118 -4.43 7.40 -11.63
N PHE A 119 -5.41 7.96 -10.91
CA PHE A 119 -6.46 8.81 -11.47
C PHE A 119 -6.03 10.28 -11.59
N GLN A 120 -4.96 10.68 -10.95
CA GLN A 120 -4.36 12.01 -11.12
C GLN A 120 -3.45 12.10 -12.35
N ASN A 121 -3.17 10.99 -13.03
CA ASN A 121 -2.40 10.93 -14.26
C ASN A 121 -3.26 10.41 -15.41
N GLN A 122 -3.48 11.23 -16.45
CA GLN A 122 -4.36 10.89 -17.57
C GLN A 122 -3.90 9.66 -18.37
N ASP A 123 -2.59 9.46 -18.51
CA ASP A 123 -2.05 8.32 -19.25
C ASP A 123 -2.20 7.03 -18.46
N SER A 124 -2.07 7.08 -17.14
CA SER A 124 -2.37 5.93 -16.27
C SER A 124 -3.83 5.53 -16.36
N VAL A 125 -4.76 6.48 -16.36
CA VAL A 125 -6.21 6.22 -16.45
C VAL A 125 -6.58 5.49 -17.73
N LYS A 126 -5.96 5.84 -18.87
CA LYS A 126 -6.23 5.19 -20.18
C LYS A 126 -5.85 3.70 -20.17
N ASN A 127 -4.83 3.34 -19.41
CA ASN A 127 -4.32 1.97 -19.32
C ASN A 127 -5.11 1.08 -18.35
N ILE A 128 -6.00 1.64 -17.52
CA ILE A 128 -6.84 0.85 -16.61
C ILE A 128 -8.02 0.25 -17.39
N PRO A 129 -8.23 -1.08 -17.37
CA PRO A 129 -9.41 -1.72 -17.96
C PRO A 129 -10.71 -1.10 -17.43
N PHE A 130 -11.68 -0.87 -18.30
CA PHE A 130 -12.91 -0.11 -17.98
C PHE A 130 -13.64 -0.62 -16.73
N LEU A 131 -13.86 -1.94 -16.62
CA LEU A 131 -14.56 -2.53 -15.47
C LEU A 131 -13.77 -2.35 -14.16
N ARG A 132 -12.43 -2.51 -14.21
CA ARG A 132 -11.56 -2.29 -13.06
C ARG A 132 -11.61 -0.82 -12.61
N ARG A 133 -11.58 0.11 -13.56
CA ARG A 133 -11.70 1.55 -13.30
C ARG A 133 -13.02 1.89 -12.61
N LEU A 134 -14.14 1.37 -13.13
CA LEU A 134 -15.46 1.58 -12.54
C LEU A 134 -15.54 1.07 -11.10
N ALA A 135 -15.02 -0.12 -10.84
CA ALA A 135 -15.03 -0.68 -9.49
C ALA A 135 -14.15 0.11 -8.52
N ILE A 136 -12.95 0.54 -8.92
CA ILE A 136 -12.10 1.39 -8.09
C ILE A 136 -12.83 2.70 -7.75
N GLN A 137 -13.45 3.34 -8.75
CA GLN A 137 -14.20 4.58 -8.54
C GLN A 137 -15.39 4.39 -7.61
N MET A 138 -16.12 3.27 -7.73
CA MET A 138 -17.24 2.95 -6.84
C MET A 138 -16.78 2.76 -5.40
N ILE A 139 -15.71 2.00 -5.17
CA ILE A 139 -15.15 1.80 -3.83
C ILE A 139 -14.62 3.12 -3.27
N THR A 140 -13.92 3.91 -4.07
CA THR A 140 -13.41 5.22 -3.66
C THR A 140 -14.55 6.17 -3.31
N TRP A 141 -15.65 6.15 -4.06
CA TRP A 141 -16.84 6.93 -3.73
C TRP A 141 -17.43 6.52 -2.36
N ILE A 142 -17.50 5.21 -2.06
CA ILE A 142 -17.96 4.75 -0.74
C ILE A 142 -17.03 5.27 0.36
N ILE A 143 -15.70 5.15 0.19
CA ILE A 143 -14.73 5.66 1.17
C ILE A 143 -14.92 7.15 1.41
N ASN A 144 -15.01 7.96 0.36
CA ASN A 144 -15.19 9.40 0.46
C ASN A 144 -16.52 9.80 1.15
N ASN A 145 -17.57 8.97 1.04
CA ASN A 145 -18.84 9.20 1.74
C ASN A 145 -18.85 8.69 3.19
N THR A 146 -17.90 7.83 3.56
CA THR A 146 -17.82 7.23 4.89
C THR A 146 -16.66 7.74 5.72
N THR A 147 -15.69 8.41 5.13
CA THR A 147 -14.54 9.04 5.79
C THR A 147 -14.52 10.56 5.53
N ASP A 148 -13.63 11.28 6.18
CA ASP A 148 -13.43 12.71 5.93
C ASP A 148 -12.44 13.00 4.81
N TYR A 149 -12.06 11.97 4.04
CA TYR A 149 -11.15 12.07 2.91
C TYR A 149 -11.87 12.38 1.59
N ASN A 150 -11.13 12.97 0.66
CA ASN A 150 -11.56 13.17 -0.73
C ASN A 150 -10.50 12.59 -1.67
N LEU A 151 -10.51 11.26 -1.79
CA LEU A 151 -9.54 10.50 -2.57
C LEU A 151 -10.00 10.30 -4.01
N THR A 152 -9.04 10.11 -4.90
CA THR A 152 -9.28 9.70 -6.29
C THR A 152 -8.97 8.21 -6.52
N ASP A 153 -8.09 7.61 -5.67
CA ASP A 153 -7.66 6.20 -5.78
C ASP A 153 -7.49 5.51 -4.42
N SER A 154 -8.56 5.01 -3.84
CA SER A 154 -8.51 4.26 -2.58
C SER A 154 -7.85 2.88 -2.67
N GLN A 155 -7.61 2.37 -3.89
CA GLN A 155 -7.15 1.00 -4.13
C GLN A 155 -5.69 0.90 -4.57
N SER A 156 -4.96 2.03 -4.65
CA SER A 156 -3.53 1.99 -4.93
C SER A 156 -2.77 1.36 -3.76
N GLY A 157 -1.91 0.37 -4.05
CA GLY A 157 -0.96 -0.23 -3.11
C GLY A 157 0.33 0.60 -2.97
N TYR A 158 0.56 1.57 -3.86
CA TYR A 158 1.72 2.44 -3.83
C TYR A 158 1.50 3.59 -2.86
N ARG A 159 1.97 3.43 -1.64
CA ARG A 159 1.71 4.37 -0.53
C ARG A 159 2.97 4.61 0.27
N ALA A 160 3.12 5.82 0.81
CA ALA A 160 4.13 6.15 1.81
C ALA A 160 3.46 6.43 3.16
N TYR A 161 4.11 6.00 4.23
CA TYR A 161 3.64 6.13 5.62
C TYR A 161 4.76 6.74 6.46
N ASN A 162 4.47 7.78 7.22
CA ASN A 162 5.41 8.28 8.21
C ASN A 162 5.37 7.42 9.50
N ARG A 163 6.25 7.70 10.44
CA ARG A 163 6.34 7.00 11.73
C ARG A 163 5.04 7.06 12.54
N ARG A 164 4.33 8.20 12.49
CA ARG A 164 3.04 8.35 13.16
C ARG A 164 1.99 7.41 12.57
N ALA A 165 1.90 7.34 11.26
CA ALA A 165 1.00 6.41 10.57
C ALA A 165 1.34 4.95 10.90
N LEU A 166 2.63 4.56 10.80
CA LEU A 166 3.06 3.20 11.12
C LEU A 166 2.70 2.78 12.56
N SER A 167 2.78 3.71 13.52
CA SER A 167 2.46 3.44 14.93
C SER A 167 0.96 3.41 15.22
N SER A 168 0.14 4.06 14.40
CA SER A 168 -1.31 4.17 14.59
C SER A 168 -2.11 3.08 13.88
N LEU A 169 -1.49 2.37 12.92
CA LEU A 169 -2.17 1.37 12.11
C LEU A 169 -1.90 -0.06 12.64
N ASP A 170 -2.95 -0.77 13.04
CA ASP A 170 -2.88 -2.20 13.41
C ASP A 170 -3.72 -3.03 12.44
N LEU A 171 -3.09 -3.59 11.42
CA LEU A 171 -3.75 -4.33 10.36
C LEU A 171 -4.27 -5.67 10.87
N LEU A 172 -5.58 -5.90 10.78
CA LEU A 172 -6.27 -7.13 11.17
C LEU A 172 -6.75 -7.93 9.96
N GLU A 173 -7.03 -7.24 8.85
CA GLU A 173 -7.45 -7.87 7.60
C GLU A 173 -6.30 -8.64 6.97
N LYS A 174 -6.58 -9.91 6.61
CA LYS A 174 -5.56 -10.81 6.05
C LYS A 174 -5.38 -10.65 4.54
N LYS A 175 -6.42 -10.17 3.84
CA LYS A 175 -6.47 -10.11 2.38
C LYS A 175 -6.51 -8.67 1.87
N MET A 176 -7.08 -8.47 0.67
CA MET A 176 -7.16 -7.17 0.00
C MET A 176 -7.94 -6.11 0.79
N GLY A 177 -8.79 -6.52 1.74
CA GLY A 177 -9.48 -5.63 2.66
C GLY A 177 -8.54 -4.72 3.48
N ALA A 178 -7.29 -5.12 3.67
CA ALA A 178 -6.28 -4.32 4.37
C ALA A 178 -6.09 -2.92 3.74
N SER A 179 -6.25 -2.79 2.41
CA SER A 179 -6.17 -1.49 1.73
C SER A 179 -7.24 -0.50 2.20
N LEU A 180 -8.44 -1.00 2.51
CA LEU A 180 -9.56 -0.21 3.04
C LEU A 180 -9.45 -0.02 4.55
N GLU A 181 -9.05 -1.06 5.28
CA GLU A 181 -8.79 -0.99 6.72
C GLU A 181 -7.84 0.14 7.06
N ILE A 182 -6.74 0.28 6.31
CA ILE A 182 -5.78 1.38 6.47
C ILE A 182 -6.48 2.74 6.39
N LEU A 183 -7.40 2.95 5.44
CA LEU A 183 -8.10 4.22 5.26
C LEU A 183 -9.07 4.51 6.41
N PHE A 184 -9.79 3.50 6.88
CA PHE A 184 -10.69 3.65 8.04
C PHE A 184 -9.92 3.91 9.32
N GLN A 185 -8.84 3.15 9.59
CA GLN A 185 -8.00 3.38 10.77
C GLN A 185 -7.29 4.74 10.72
N ALA A 186 -6.87 5.18 9.53
CA ALA A 186 -6.30 6.50 9.33
C ALA A 186 -7.29 7.62 9.66
N ASP A 187 -8.56 7.48 9.25
CA ASP A 187 -9.62 8.44 9.55
C ASP A 187 -9.92 8.50 11.06
N ILE A 188 -10.05 7.35 11.71
CA ILE A 188 -10.22 7.25 13.17
C ILE A 188 -9.06 7.91 13.92
N SER A 189 -7.83 7.67 13.46
CA SER A 189 -6.59 8.22 14.06
C SER A 189 -6.31 9.67 13.67
N ASN A 190 -7.18 10.31 12.90
CA ASN A 190 -7.02 11.68 12.36
C ASN A 190 -5.66 11.86 11.66
N LEU A 191 -5.26 10.88 10.84
CA LEU A 191 -4.06 10.95 10.00
C LEU A 191 -4.37 11.78 8.75
N LYS A 192 -3.40 12.56 8.30
CA LYS A 192 -3.53 13.33 7.06
C LYS A 192 -3.15 12.48 5.87
N ILE A 193 -4.06 12.34 4.91
CA ILE A 193 -3.81 11.64 3.63
C ILE A 193 -3.75 12.66 2.50
N VAL A 194 -2.72 12.54 1.66
CA VAL A 194 -2.54 13.30 0.42
C VAL A 194 -2.32 12.33 -0.73
N GLU A 195 -2.76 12.69 -1.92
CA GLU A 195 -2.49 11.92 -3.13
C GLU A 195 -1.47 12.64 -4.02
N THR A 196 -0.61 11.86 -4.68
CA THR A 196 0.31 12.32 -5.72
C THR A 196 0.07 11.54 -7.00
N PRO A 197 0.22 12.14 -8.19
CA PRO A 197 0.07 11.40 -9.43
C PRO A 197 1.16 10.33 -9.56
N THR A 198 0.77 9.13 -10.01
CA THR A 198 1.72 8.05 -10.33
C THR A 198 1.42 7.45 -11.69
N ILE A 199 2.48 6.95 -12.35
CA ILE A 199 2.36 6.25 -13.62
C ILE A 199 2.46 4.75 -13.37
N ILE A 200 1.43 4.00 -13.75
CA ILE A 200 1.45 2.54 -13.74
C ILE A 200 1.67 2.00 -15.16
N ARG A 201 2.64 1.11 -15.27
CA ARG A 201 2.94 0.40 -16.51
C ARG A 201 2.29 -0.98 -16.45
N TYR A 202 1.12 -1.12 -17.07
CA TYR A 202 0.49 -2.44 -17.22
C TYR A 202 1.29 -3.27 -18.23
N SER A 203 1.81 -4.43 -17.84
CA SER A 203 2.35 -5.41 -18.78
C SER A 203 1.21 -6.27 -19.32
N GLU A 204 1.27 -6.60 -20.63
CA GLU A 204 0.22 -7.37 -21.31
C GLU A 204 0.03 -8.82 -20.79
N ASN A 205 0.96 -9.31 -19.98
CA ASN A 205 1.02 -10.70 -19.53
C ASN A 205 0.52 -10.95 -18.09
N HIS A 206 0.04 -9.93 -17.37
CA HIS A 206 -0.59 -10.18 -16.08
C HIS A 206 -2.05 -10.60 -16.30
N GLU A 207 -2.29 -11.90 -16.14
CA GLU A 207 -3.64 -12.45 -16.02
C GLU A 207 -4.43 -11.63 -15.00
N SER A 208 -5.62 -11.23 -15.41
CA SER A 208 -6.60 -10.60 -14.53
C SER A 208 -6.91 -11.53 -13.37
N TYR A 209 -6.10 -11.43 -12.30
CA TYR A 209 -6.40 -12.06 -11.02
C TYR A 209 -7.88 -11.78 -10.74
N ASN A 210 -8.65 -12.82 -10.45
CA ASN A 210 -10.12 -12.83 -10.41
C ASN A 210 -10.72 -11.57 -9.79
N PHE A 211 -10.91 -10.54 -10.60
CA PHE A 211 -11.43 -9.23 -10.23
C PHE A 211 -12.79 -9.31 -9.50
N ILE A 212 -13.62 -10.31 -9.87
CA ILE A 212 -14.92 -10.55 -9.23
C ILE A 212 -14.74 -11.03 -7.79
N LEU A 213 -13.77 -11.90 -7.53
CA LEU A 213 -13.50 -12.43 -6.18
C LEU A 213 -12.93 -11.32 -5.26
N GLN A 214 -12.02 -10.50 -5.78
CA GLN A 214 -11.49 -9.34 -5.06
C GLN A 214 -12.58 -8.30 -4.77
N GLY A 215 -13.50 -8.05 -5.70
CA GLY A 215 -14.63 -7.13 -5.50
C GLY A 215 -15.53 -7.56 -4.35
N HIS A 216 -15.82 -8.86 -4.21
CA HIS A 216 -16.62 -9.37 -3.11
C HIS A 216 -15.93 -9.23 -1.75
N GLU A 217 -14.62 -9.49 -1.67
CA GLU A 217 -13.83 -9.33 -0.45
C GLU A 217 -13.77 -7.85 -0.02
N LEU A 218 -13.56 -6.93 -0.97
CA LEU A 218 -13.56 -5.50 -0.70
C LEU A 218 -14.92 -4.97 -0.22
N LEU A 219 -16.04 -5.43 -0.82
CA LEU A 219 -17.38 -5.05 -0.37
C LEU A 219 -17.66 -5.55 1.05
N SER A 220 -17.26 -6.77 1.37
CA SER A 220 -17.44 -7.33 2.72
C SER A 220 -16.64 -6.54 3.78
N SER A 221 -15.42 -6.10 3.44
CA SER A 221 -14.62 -5.23 4.31
C SER A 221 -15.26 -3.86 4.51
N VAL A 222 -15.83 -3.25 3.46
CA VAL A 222 -16.56 -1.98 3.58
C VAL A 222 -17.74 -2.12 4.57
N ILE A 223 -18.55 -3.17 4.43
CA ILE A 223 -19.71 -3.41 5.31
C ILE A 223 -19.26 -3.58 6.77
N LYS A 224 -18.12 -4.18 7.02
CA LYS A 224 -17.57 -4.40 8.35
C LYS A 224 -17.17 -3.09 9.05
N TYR A 225 -16.50 -2.18 8.35
CA TYR A 225 -15.92 -0.96 8.96
C TYR A 225 -16.89 0.22 9.06
N ILE A 226 -17.94 0.30 8.26
CA ILE A 226 -18.94 1.39 8.33
C ILE A 226 -19.62 1.47 9.71
N PRO A 227 -20.10 0.37 10.33
CA PRO A 227 -20.74 0.42 11.64
C PRO A 227 -19.80 0.85 12.76
N GLU A 228 -18.56 0.33 12.81
CA GLU A 228 -17.58 0.64 13.86
C GLU A 228 -17.34 2.14 13.95
N ARG A 229 -17.18 2.81 12.81
CA ARG A 229 -16.99 4.25 12.75
C ARG A 229 -18.20 5.04 13.26
N SER A 230 -19.41 4.57 13.00
CA SER A 230 -20.65 5.25 13.44
C SER A 230 -20.79 5.28 14.97
N GLU A 231 -20.30 4.24 15.66
CA GLU A 231 -20.29 4.16 17.12
C GLU A 231 -19.20 5.04 17.73
N GLU A 232 -17.98 5.04 17.18
CA GLU A 232 -16.86 5.87 17.67
C GLU A 232 -17.15 7.37 17.50
N ARG A 233 -17.74 7.79 16.38
CA ARG A 233 -18.20 9.19 16.21
C ARG A 233 -19.31 9.60 17.19
N ARG A 234 -20.16 8.68 17.62
CA ARG A 234 -21.15 8.94 18.68
C ARG A 234 -20.47 9.18 20.02
N VAL A 235 -19.58 8.29 20.41
CA VAL A 235 -18.84 8.39 21.69
C VAL A 235 -17.98 9.65 21.72
N GLY A 236 -17.27 9.99 20.65
CA GLY A 236 -16.44 11.19 20.57
C GLY A 236 -17.23 12.52 20.57
N LYS A 237 -18.53 12.52 20.23
CA LYS A 237 -19.41 13.70 20.34
C LYS A 237 -20.05 13.85 21.72
N GLU A 238 -20.23 12.75 22.45
CA GLU A 238 -20.76 12.77 23.82
C GLU A 238 -19.70 13.16 24.87
N CYS A 239 -18.40 13.13 24.52
CA CYS A 239 -17.28 13.53 25.37
C CYS A 239 -16.79 14.96 25.13
N ARG A 240 -17.48 15.77 24.33
CA ARG A 240 -17.19 17.20 24.12
C ARG A 240 -18.39 18.03 24.57
#